data_50988845e58bbe1b3cf04ba07abeae2e
#
_entry.id   50988845e58bbe1b3cf04ba07abeae2e
#
_cell.length_a   1.000
_cell.length_b   1.000
_cell.length_c   1.000
_cell.angle_alpha   90.00
_cell.angle_beta   90.00
_cell.angle_gamma   90.00
#
_symmetry.space_group_name_H-M   'P 1'
#
loop_
_entity.id
_entity.type
_entity.pdbx_description
1 polymer ?
#
loop_
_entity_poly.entity_id
_entity_poly.type
_entity_poly.pdbx_seq_one_letter_code
_entity_poly.pdbx_strand_id
1 'polypeptide(L)'
;MITAIIVDDEPRGINYLKKLLQEFCPEIRVIAESGDAIDAQEKIELLQPQLAFLDISMPGKNSFELLASLDTINFEIIFVTAYNDYTLQAFQYSATDYLMKPIDEDLLAAAVKRASVKIHSKEIYSNTTALLHNIKN
;
A
#
# COMPACT_ATOMS: atom_id res chain seq x y z
N MET A 1 -4.34 -1.39 14.50
CA MET A 1 -3.52 -2.11 13.49
C MET A 1 -3.92 -1.71 12.10
N ILE A 2 -2.96 -1.49 11.24
CA ILE A 2 -3.19 -1.16 9.84
C ILE A 2 -2.99 -2.42 9.02
N THR A 3 -4.00 -2.80 8.23
CA THR A 3 -3.91 -3.96 7.36
C THR A 3 -3.19 -3.62 6.07
N ALA A 4 -2.32 -4.51 5.60
CA ALA A 4 -1.51 -4.27 4.41
C ALA A 4 -1.40 -5.49 3.52
N ILE A 5 -1.25 -5.24 2.23
CA ILE A 5 -0.88 -6.24 1.23
C ILE A 5 0.53 -5.91 0.70
N ILE A 6 1.31 -6.94 0.42
CA ILE A 6 2.61 -6.82 -0.25
C ILE A 6 2.51 -7.47 -1.62
N VAL A 7 2.82 -6.72 -2.66
CA VAL A 7 2.80 -7.19 -4.05
C VAL A 7 4.20 -7.08 -4.65
N ASP A 8 4.82 -8.22 -4.88
CA ASP A 8 6.18 -8.33 -5.42
C ASP A 8 6.34 -9.73 -6.02
N ASP A 9 6.84 -9.83 -7.25
CA ASP A 9 7.01 -11.11 -7.92
C ASP A 9 8.17 -11.95 -7.36
N GLU A 10 9.02 -11.35 -6.51
CA GLU A 10 10.13 -12.03 -5.88
C GLU A 10 9.79 -12.40 -4.43
N PRO A 11 9.68 -13.70 -4.11
CA PRO A 11 9.39 -14.12 -2.73
C PRO A 11 10.38 -13.59 -1.69
N ARG A 12 11.65 -13.44 -2.06
CA ARG A 12 12.67 -12.86 -1.18
C ARG A 12 12.36 -11.41 -0.81
N GLY A 13 11.85 -10.65 -1.78
CA GLY A 13 11.44 -9.26 -1.54
C GLY A 13 10.28 -9.17 -0.56
N ILE A 14 9.29 -10.03 -0.72
CA ILE A 14 8.15 -10.11 0.19
C ILE A 14 8.63 -10.45 1.61
N ASN A 15 9.44 -11.50 1.74
CA ASN A 15 9.92 -11.96 3.05
C ASN A 15 10.79 -10.92 3.74
N TYR A 16 11.64 -10.24 2.99
CA TYR A 16 12.49 -9.18 3.53
C TYR A 16 11.67 -8.01 4.06
N LEU A 17 10.69 -7.55 3.28
CA LEU A 17 9.82 -6.46 3.70
C LEU A 17 8.99 -6.85 4.93
N LYS A 18 8.45 -8.07 4.97
CA LYS A 18 7.72 -8.57 6.15
C LYS A 18 8.59 -8.52 7.40
N LYS A 19 9.84 -8.92 7.30
CA LYS A 19 10.80 -8.88 8.42
C LYS A 19 11.01 -7.46 8.92
N LEU A 20 11.24 -6.53 8.00
CA LEU A 20 11.43 -5.12 8.34
C LEU A 20 10.20 -4.53 9.00
N LEU A 21 9.01 -4.85 8.49
CA LEU A 21 7.76 -4.38 9.08
C LEU A 21 7.55 -4.93 10.49
N GLN A 22 7.83 -6.22 10.71
CA GLN A 22 7.74 -6.81 12.04
C GLN A 22 8.67 -6.14 13.04
N GLU A 23 9.87 -5.78 12.61
CA GLU A 23 10.89 -5.22 13.49
C GLU A 23 10.69 -3.72 13.73
N PHE A 24 10.36 -2.95 12.70
CA PHE A 24 10.37 -1.49 12.74
C PHE A 24 8.99 -0.84 12.67
N CYS A 25 7.96 -1.58 12.25
CA CYS A 25 6.61 -1.04 12.05
C CYS A 25 5.56 -1.99 12.64
N PRO A 26 5.52 -2.15 13.97
CA PRO A 26 4.64 -3.14 14.60
C PRO A 26 3.15 -2.86 14.42
N GLU A 27 2.77 -1.63 14.03
CA GLU A 27 1.39 -1.26 13.75
C GLU A 27 0.87 -1.84 12.42
N ILE A 28 1.74 -2.40 11.57
CA ILE A 28 1.35 -2.97 10.29
C ILE A 28 1.08 -4.47 10.45
N ARG A 29 -0.10 -4.89 10.00
CA ARG A 29 -0.48 -6.30 9.90
C ARG A 29 -0.58 -6.68 8.44
N VAL A 30 0.35 -7.51 7.97
CA VAL A 30 0.32 -8.03 6.59
C VAL A 30 -0.74 -9.12 6.50
N ILE A 31 -1.81 -8.86 5.75
CA ILE A 31 -2.94 -9.79 5.61
C ILE A 31 -2.94 -10.54 4.30
N ALA A 32 -2.13 -10.12 3.34
CA ALA A 32 -2.03 -10.78 2.03
C ALA A 32 -0.69 -10.50 1.37
N GLU A 33 -0.29 -11.43 0.51
CA GLU A 33 0.89 -11.34 -0.35
C GLU A 33 0.50 -11.77 -1.75
N SER A 34 1.10 -11.16 -2.76
CA SER A 34 0.85 -11.55 -4.14
C SER A 34 2.09 -11.34 -5.00
N GLY A 35 2.28 -12.24 -5.97
CA GLY A 35 3.40 -12.17 -6.92
C GLY A 35 2.99 -11.68 -8.32
N ASP A 36 1.71 -11.41 -8.55
CA ASP A 36 1.25 -10.91 -9.85
C ASP A 36 0.03 -10.00 -9.72
N ALA A 37 -0.22 -9.21 -10.76
CA ALA A 37 -1.25 -8.18 -10.72
C ALA A 37 -2.68 -8.75 -10.66
N ILE A 38 -2.93 -9.86 -11.33
CA ILE A 38 -4.29 -10.46 -11.36
C ILE A 38 -4.66 -11.00 -9.98
N ASP A 39 -3.75 -11.76 -9.37
CA ASP A 39 -3.95 -12.28 -8.02
C ASP A 39 -4.03 -11.14 -6.99
N ALA A 40 -3.20 -10.11 -7.15
CA ALA A 40 -3.22 -8.94 -6.27
C ALA A 40 -4.57 -8.21 -6.35
N GLN A 41 -5.10 -8.03 -7.56
CA GLN A 41 -6.41 -7.41 -7.75
C GLN A 41 -7.51 -8.15 -7.00
N GLU A 42 -7.55 -9.48 -7.13
CA GLU A 42 -8.55 -10.30 -6.43
C GLU A 42 -8.43 -10.15 -4.91
N LYS A 43 -7.20 -10.19 -4.39
CA LYS A 43 -6.96 -10.07 -2.94
C LYS A 43 -7.31 -8.68 -2.42
N ILE A 44 -6.98 -7.63 -3.17
CA ILE A 44 -7.33 -6.26 -2.80
C ILE A 44 -8.84 -6.07 -2.75
N GLU A 45 -9.56 -6.55 -3.75
CA GLU A 45 -11.01 -6.44 -3.82
C GLU A 45 -11.70 -7.25 -2.71
N LEU A 46 -11.19 -8.43 -2.41
CA LEU A 46 -11.76 -9.29 -1.38
C LEU A 46 -11.45 -8.81 0.04
N LEU A 47 -10.20 -8.46 0.32
CA LEU A 47 -9.73 -8.20 1.69
C LEU A 47 -9.71 -6.72 2.05
N GLN A 48 -9.73 -5.83 1.07
CA GLN A 48 -9.73 -4.38 1.24
C GLN A 48 -8.69 -3.88 2.25
N PRO A 49 -7.38 -4.13 1.98
CA PRO A 49 -6.33 -3.64 2.87
C PRO A 49 -6.30 -2.11 2.90
N GLN A 50 -5.82 -1.56 4.00
CA GLN A 50 -5.69 -0.10 4.15
C GLN A 50 -4.42 0.45 3.49
N LEU A 51 -3.43 -0.39 3.28
CA LEU A 51 -2.12 -0.02 2.75
C LEU A 51 -1.62 -1.10 1.78
N ALA A 52 -1.07 -0.67 0.66
CA ALA A 52 -0.45 -1.57 -0.31
C ALA A 52 1.02 -1.18 -0.52
N PHE A 53 1.90 -2.17 -0.34
CA PHE A 53 3.31 -2.07 -0.75
C PHE A 53 3.42 -2.72 -2.12
N LEU A 54 3.76 -1.94 -3.14
CA LEU A 54 3.74 -2.40 -4.54
C LEU A 54 5.12 -2.29 -5.17
N ASP A 55 5.65 -3.41 -5.66
CA ASP A 55 6.75 -3.36 -6.60
C ASP A 55 6.19 -3.02 -7.98
N ILE A 56 6.85 -2.15 -8.72
CA ILE A 56 6.36 -1.69 -10.02
C ILE A 56 6.50 -2.78 -11.08
N SER A 57 7.69 -3.37 -11.17
CA SER A 57 8.01 -4.31 -12.25
C SER A 57 7.62 -5.72 -11.85
N MET A 58 6.65 -6.28 -12.57
CA MET A 58 6.21 -7.66 -12.42
C MET A 58 5.94 -8.27 -13.79
N PRO A 59 6.10 -9.60 -13.98
CA PRO A 59 5.76 -10.24 -15.24
C PRO A 59 4.29 -10.02 -15.62
N GLY A 60 4.04 -9.76 -16.90
CA GLY A 60 2.70 -9.47 -17.40
C GLY A 60 2.33 -8.02 -17.11
N LYS A 61 1.40 -7.80 -16.18
CA LYS A 61 0.96 -6.46 -15.78
C LYS A 61 1.84 -5.90 -14.68
N ASN A 62 2.26 -4.63 -14.82
CA ASN A 62 2.96 -3.92 -13.76
C ASN A 62 1.97 -3.35 -12.73
N SER A 63 2.48 -2.74 -11.66
CA SER A 63 1.63 -2.21 -10.60
C SER A 63 0.76 -1.03 -11.04
N PHE A 64 1.17 -0.25 -12.02
CA PHE A 64 0.31 0.83 -12.55
C PHE A 64 -0.87 0.26 -13.32
N GLU A 65 -0.67 -0.81 -14.07
CA GLU A 65 -1.76 -1.52 -14.74
C GLU A 65 -2.71 -2.17 -13.74
N LEU A 66 -2.17 -2.70 -12.64
CA LEU A 66 -2.99 -3.19 -11.53
C LEU A 66 -3.88 -2.08 -10.98
N LEU A 67 -3.31 -0.93 -10.65
CA LEU A 67 -4.07 0.21 -10.12
C LEU A 67 -5.13 0.70 -11.09
N ALA A 68 -4.81 0.75 -12.39
CA ALA A 68 -5.75 1.16 -13.43
C ALA A 68 -6.91 0.18 -13.58
N SER A 69 -6.72 -1.10 -13.24
CA SER A 69 -7.76 -2.12 -13.34
C SER A 69 -8.74 -2.12 -12.17
N LEU A 70 -8.44 -1.41 -11.08
CA LEU A 70 -9.32 -1.31 -9.92
C LEU A 70 -10.39 -0.23 -10.16
N ASP A 71 -11.63 -0.52 -9.76
CA ASP A 71 -12.73 0.43 -9.87
C ASP A 71 -12.50 1.63 -8.94
N THR A 72 -12.02 1.35 -7.73
CA THR A 72 -11.71 2.39 -6.73
C THR A 72 -10.40 2.06 -6.04
N ILE A 73 -9.68 3.11 -5.63
CA ILE A 73 -8.47 2.97 -4.83
C ILE A 73 -8.75 3.60 -3.47
N ASN A 74 -9.06 2.77 -2.48
CA ASN A 74 -9.42 3.19 -1.12
C ASN A 74 -8.31 2.89 -0.11
N PHE A 75 -7.10 2.70 -0.56
CA PHE A 75 -5.94 2.36 0.26
C PHE A 75 -4.78 3.30 -0.05
N GLU A 76 -3.89 3.45 0.90
CA GLU A 76 -2.65 4.19 0.69
C GLU A 76 -1.64 3.30 -0.06
N ILE A 77 -0.77 3.93 -0.83
CA ILE A 77 0.20 3.23 -1.68
C ILE A 77 1.61 3.64 -1.30
N ILE A 78 2.46 2.64 -1.04
CA ILE A 78 3.91 2.83 -0.93
C ILE A 78 4.54 1.94 -2.01
N PHE A 79 5.19 2.55 -2.98
CA PHE A 79 5.95 1.79 -3.98
C PHE A 79 7.29 1.37 -3.38
N VAL A 80 7.67 0.12 -3.61
CA VAL A 80 8.95 -0.45 -3.17
C VAL A 80 9.56 -1.15 -4.37
N THR A 81 10.55 -0.55 -5.00
CA THR A 81 11.05 -1.01 -6.29
C THR A 81 12.55 -0.75 -6.45
N ALA A 82 13.18 -1.48 -7.37
CA ALA A 82 14.58 -1.24 -7.75
C ALA A 82 14.71 -0.14 -8.82
N TYR A 83 13.59 0.39 -9.33
CA TYR A 83 13.57 1.35 -10.44
C TYR A 83 13.20 2.75 -9.96
N ASN A 84 13.94 3.77 -10.38
CA ASN A 84 13.71 5.16 -9.97
C ASN A 84 13.03 6.03 -11.04
N ASP A 85 12.79 5.49 -12.24
CA ASP A 85 12.26 6.24 -13.39
C ASP A 85 10.73 6.32 -13.41
N TYR A 86 10.05 5.80 -12.38
CA TYR A 86 8.58 5.79 -12.31
C TYR A 86 8.03 6.73 -11.23
N THR A 87 8.86 7.58 -10.64
CA THR A 87 8.44 8.46 -9.54
C THR A 87 7.33 9.43 -9.94
N LEU A 88 7.40 10.00 -11.15
CA LEU A 88 6.38 10.91 -11.65
C LEU A 88 5.03 10.19 -11.83
N GLN A 89 5.06 8.99 -12.40
CA GLN A 89 3.84 8.19 -12.58
C GLN A 89 3.25 7.76 -11.24
N ALA A 90 4.10 7.41 -10.26
CA ALA A 90 3.66 7.09 -8.91
C ALA A 90 2.95 8.28 -8.27
N PHE A 91 3.47 9.48 -8.45
CA PHE A 91 2.86 10.71 -7.97
C PHE A 91 1.45 10.91 -8.54
N GLN A 92 1.22 10.56 -9.80
CA GLN A 92 -0.09 10.67 -10.46
C GLN A 92 -1.15 9.78 -9.80
N TYR A 93 -0.75 8.70 -9.12
CA TYR A 93 -1.64 7.84 -8.34
C TYR A 93 -1.74 8.27 -6.88
N SER A 94 -1.19 9.42 -6.53
CA SER A 94 -1.19 9.95 -5.16
C SER A 94 -0.52 8.98 -4.17
N ALA A 95 0.57 8.35 -4.60
CA ALA A 95 1.33 7.45 -3.73
C ALA A 95 1.81 8.21 -2.48
N THR A 96 1.70 7.55 -1.35
CA THR A 96 2.18 8.12 -0.08
C THR A 96 3.69 8.24 -0.08
N ASP A 97 4.36 7.24 -0.64
CA ASP A 97 5.82 7.26 -0.72
C ASP A 97 6.34 6.33 -1.82
N TYR A 98 7.63 6.48 -2.10
CA TYR A 98 8.34 5.70 -3.11
C TYR A 98 9.70 5.32 -2.52
N LEU A 99 9.87 4.03 -2.23
CA LEU A 99 11.10 3.51 -1.61
C LEU A 99 11.91 2.71 -2.62
N MET A 100 13.20 2.98 -2.68
CA MET A 100 14.12 2.25 -3.54
C MET A 100 14.66 1.04 -2.81
N LYS A 101 14.81 -0.08 -3.54
CA LYS A 101 15.54 -1.25 -3.05
C LYS A 101 17.04 -1.02 -3.19
N PRO A 102 17.87 -1.47 -2.25
CA PRO A 102 17.51 -2.13 -1.00
C PRO A 102 16.84 -1.17 -0.02
N ILE A 103 15.84 -1.66 0.70
CA ILE A 103 15.02 -0.82 1.58
C ILE A 103 15.84 -0.34 2.77
N ASP A 104 15.85 0.98 2.98
CA ASP A 104 16.36 1.60 4.20
C ASP A 104 15.27 1.56 5.27
N GLU A 105 15.60 1.03 6.45
CA GLU A 105 14.65 0.84 7.54
C GLU A 105 14.07 2.15 8.08
N ASP A 106 14.87 3.20 8.12
CA ASP A 106 14.42 4.52 8.58
C ASP A 106 13.46 5.17 7.59
N LEU A 107 13.75 5.03 6.29
CA LEU A 107 12.87 5.52 5.24
C LEU A 107 11.55 4.73 5.21
N LEU A 108 11.61 3.42 5.45
CA LEU A 108 10.41 2.60 5.56
C LEU A 108 9.54 3.04 6.74
N ALA A 109 10.14 3.21 7.91
CA ALA A 109 9.40 3.64 9.10
C ALA A 109 8.75 5.01 8.89
N ALA A 110 9.46 5.95 8.25
CA ALA A 110 8.92 7.27 7.94
C ALA A 110 7.76 7.19 6.94
N ALA A 111 7.87 6.34 5.90
CA ALA A 111 6.81 6.14 4.91
C ALA A 111 5.56 5.54 5.55
N VAL A 112 5.72 4.53 6.39
CA VAL A 112 4.61 3.89 7.12
C VAL A 112 3.93 4.90 8.04
N LYS A 113 4.69 5.76 8.70
CA LYS A 113 4.13 6.80 9.57
C LYS A 113 3.27 7.78 8.76
N ARG A 114 3.73 8.21 7.59
CA ARG A 114 2.95 9.08 6.69
C ARG A 114 1.66 8.40 6.25
N ALA A 115 1.72 7.12 5.88
CA ALA A 115 0.54 6.34 5.50
C ALA A 115 -0.43 6.23 6.67
N SER A 116 0.07 5.95 7.87
CA SER A 116 -0.72 5.84 9.10
C SER A 116 -1.52 7.14 9.36
N VAL A 117 -0.87 8.29 9.23
CA VAL A 117 -1.53 9.58 9.43
C VAL A 117 -2.67 9.77 8.42
N LYS A 118 -2.44 9.43 7.15
CA LYS A 118 -3.47 9.54 6.11
C LYS A 118 -4.64 8.60 6.37
N ILE A 119 -4.37 7.36 6.76
CA ILE A 119 -5.39 6.36 7.05
C ILE A 119 -6.26 6.81 8.23
N HIS A 120 -5.64 7.26 9.32
CA HIS A 120 -6.37 7.74 10.50
C HIS A 120 -7.19 8.99 10.19
N SER A 121 -6.67 9.90 9.37
CA SER A 121 -7.41 11.10 8.95
C SER A 121 -8.66 10.74 8.16
N LYS A 122 -8.57 9.76 7.26
CA LYS A 122 -9.72 9.27 6.50
C LYS A 122 -10.77 8.64 7.42
N GLU A 123 -10.36 7.86 8.40
CA GLU A 123 -11.27 7.24 9.38
C GLU A 123 -12.02 8.30 10.18
N ILE A 124 -11.31 9.31 10.69
CA ILE A 124 -11.91 10.42 11.44
C ILE A 124 -12.93 11.17 10.56
N TYR A 125 -12.56 11.48 9.32
CA TYR A 125 -13.45 12.16 8.38
C TYR A 125 -14.71 11.33 8.12
N SER A 126 -14.58 10.05 7.84
CA SER A 126 -15.71 9.16 7.60
C SER A 126 -16.64 9.06 8.81
N ASN A 127 -16.08 8.93 10.00
CA ASN A 127 -16.84 8.85 11.24
C ASN A 127 -17.59 10.16 11.51
N THR A 128 -16.94 11.30 11.30
CA THR A 128 -17.54 12.63 11.47
C THR A 128 -18.67 12.84 10.47
N THR A 129 -18.48 12.46 9.22
CA THR A 129 -19.49 12.57 8.17
C THR A 129 -20.71 11.70 8.49
N ALA A 130 -20.49 10.46 8.91
CA ALA A 130 -21.57 9.55 9.32
C ALA A 130 -22.35 10.10 10.50
N LEU A 131 -21.69 10.67 11.50
CA LEU A 131 -22.33 11.27 12.67
C LEU A 131 -23.19 12.46 12.27
N LEU A 132 -22.69 13.35 11.44
CA LEU A 132 -23.45 14.51 10.96
C LEU A 132 -24.67 14.08 10.14
N HIS A 133 -24.54 13.03 9.33
CA HIS A 133 -25.67 12.49 8.58
C HIS A 133 -26.76 11.96 9.50
N ASN A 134 -26.38 11.23 10.55
CA ASN A 134 -27.31 10.69 11.53
C ASN A 134 -28.04 11.79 12.32
N ILE A 135 -27.36 12.89 12.62
CA ILE A 135 -27.97 14.03 13.32
C ILE A 135 -29.05 14.72 12.46
N LYS A 136 -28.83 14.79 11.14
CA LYS A 136 -29.76 15.42 10.21
C LYS A 136 -31.01 14.59 9.93
N ASN A 137 -30.96 13.32 10.16
CA ASN A 137 -32.05 12.38 9.95
C ASN A 137 -32.79 12.09 11.26
#